data_5681151ea8ea3ea8b684e29210709e1d
#
_entry.id   5681151ea8ea3ea8b684e29210709e1d
#
_cell.length_a   1.000
_cell.length_b   1.000
_cell.length_c   1.000
_cell.angle_alpha   90.00
_cell.angle_beta   90.00
_cell.angle_gamma   90.00
#
_symmetry.space_group_name_H-M   'P 1'
#
loop_
_entity.id
_entity.type
_entity.pdbx_description
1 polymer ?
#
loop_
_entity_poly.entity_id
_entity_poly.type
_entity_poly.pdbx_seq_one_letter_code
_entity_poly.pdbx_strand_id
1 'polypeptide(L)'
;MSDENIANGLAKEVTGFSKAASQNSFFELMRSVGKILFIYLLIIPATFSNIDNEVDVLPFARQVVNHNWLPNDWYLNLDIGYRLPFSLFIGHLVSWLGFETGGYVGRLLIYLILGIAFYTLFRALQLKFPFGLLALLLFVSNQSLVAGEWIIDGAETKPIAYALAILSFAFFFRKRFLLGFAFAGAAISFHVLVGFHALFCTAVAILLNKEWRSQWRQYIIHSWPFFITASFGLVAITKQLFEQSNVDEHKAWEIYVQFRNPHHTLPSAWDGSLWVGLLILAIGLFLVMYFVGRSDAVRFVSAYALGSALLFLFGLTLFAFGETTLLRYYWFRFADVMIMFLNTVLIALVLDGIGDGRIFTSRFLYQLQLKLQPKLKYLLGRIAPTVIIYAAILMIFLSLYQLSTNYKNSRQYTEPRISAFEWISEYTPKEAIFLVDPGMFDFYLHAERAMFVSWKHVPNSATDILEWYARIILCNGGRLPEKNGFDSVEELQSNFYKLNEEQIQQIADSYGISYYLGHPSQGLSFEMVYSNQSFAVYKINDNN
;
A
#
# COMPACT_ATOMS: atom_id res chain seq x y z
N MET A 1 52.57 -30.91 38.21
CA MET A 1 51.73 -30.52 37.04
C MET A 1 51.94 -29.04 36.91
N SER A 2 52.61 -28.63 35.85
CA SER A 2 53.05 -27.24 35.67
C SER A 2 51.86 -26.31 35.35
N ASP A 3 51.92 -25.07 35.85
CA ASP A 3 50.93 -24.00 35.63
C ASP A 3 50.61 -23.77 34.13
N GLU A 4 51.51 -24.18 33.24
CA GLU A 4 51.33 -24.13 31.79
C GLU A 4 50.21 -25.07 31.26
N ASN A 5 49.99 -26.22 31.92
CA ASN A 5 48.92 -27.15 31.53
C ASN A 5 47.52 -26.67 31.96
N ILE A 6 47.46 -25.88 33.04
CA ILE A 6 46.21 -25.28 33.50
C ILE A 6 45.84 -24.08 32.62
N ALA A 7 46.83 -23.25 32.25
CA ALA A 7 46.61 -22.12 31.34
C ALA A 7 46.18 -22.56 29.92
N ASN A 8 46.77 -23.63 29.38
CA ASN A 8 46.39 -24.20 28.09
C ASN A 8 45.00 -24.87 28.11
N GLY A 9 44.59 -25.45 29.23
CA GLY A 9 43.24 -26.01 29.43
C GLY A 9 42.18 -24.91 29.44
N LEU A 10 42.37 -23.86 30.21
CA LEU A 10 41.48 -22.71 30.28
C LEU A 10 41.39 -21.94 28.94
N ALA A 11 42.48 -21.77 28.23
CA ALA A 11 42.49 -21.15 26.91
C ALA A 11 41.69 -21.96 25.86
N LYS A 12 41.76 -23.30 25.90
CA LYS A 12 40.95 -24.17 25.04
C LYS A 12 39.46 -24.17 25.39
N GLU A 13 39.12 -24.10 26.67
CA GLU A 13 37.72 -23.97 27.09
C GLU A 13 37.12 -22.61 26.66
N VAL A 14 37.81 -21.50 26.91
CA VAL A 14 37.35 -20.16 26.52
C VAL A 14 37.23 -20.03 25.00
N THR A 15 38.15 -20.57 24.22
CA THR A 15 38.03 -20.59 22.75
C THR A 15 36.97 -21.54 22.25
N GLY A 16 36.70 -22.65 22.93
CA GLY A 16 35.61 -23.58 22.66
C GLY A 16 34.23 -22.95 22.92
N PHE A 17 34.06 -22.25 24.05
CA PHE A 17 32.86 -21.49 24.39
C PHE A 17 32.59 -20.34 23.39
N SER A 18 33.64 -19.61 23.00
CA SER A 18 33.51 -18.53 22.00
C SER A 18 33.13 -19.07 20.62
N LYS A 19 33.71 -20.19 20.16
CA LYS A 19 33.31 -20.84 18.89
C LYS A 19 31.88 -21.41 18.93
N ALA A 20 31.49 -22.08 20.02
CA ALA A 20 30.16 -22.62 20.17
C ALA A 20 29.09 -21.52 20.25
N ALA A 21 29.36 -20.41 20.94
CA ALA A 21 28.49 -19.24 20.98
C ALA A 21 28.35 -18.57 19.59
N SER A 22 29.45 -18.46 18.85
CA SER A 22 29.48 -17.95 17.47
C SER A 22 28.70 -18.85 16.49
N GLN A 23 28.86 -20.18 16.59
CA GLN A 23 28.12 -21.14 15.77
C GLN A 23 26.62 -21.10 16.08
N ASN A 24 26.22 -21.07 17.35
CA ASN A 24 24.80 -20.96 17.73
C ASN A 24 24.16 -19.66 17.22
N SER A 25 24.87 -18.53 17.28
CA SER A 25 24.37 -17.26 16.75
C SER A 25 24.22 -17.28 15.22
N PHE A 26 25.12 -17.94 14.51
CA PHE A 26 25.05 -18.13 13.06
C PHE A 26 23.84 -19.00 12.66
N PHE A 27 23.60 -20.14 13.33
CA PHE A 27 22.44 -20.98 13.06
C PHE A 27 21.12 -20.28 13.36
N GLU A 28 21.04 -19.47 14.42
CA GLU A 28 19.85 -18.66 14.70
C GLU A 28 19.61 -17.59 13.65
N LEU A 29 20.67 -16.94 13.15
CA LEU A 29 20.59 -15.99 12.06
C LEU A 29 20.06 -16.67 10.78
N MET A 30 20.65 -17.80 10.39
CA MET A 30 20.22 -18.56 9.21
C MET A 30 18.76 -19.02 9.30
N ARG A 31 18.31 -19.47 10.48
CA ARG A 31 16.90 -19.80 10.73
C ARG A 31 15.99 -18.57 10.57
N SER A 32 16.43 -17.42 11.04
CA SER A 32 15.65 -16.17 10.91
C SER A 32 15.56 -15.74 9.45
N VAL A 33 16.67 -15.77 8.71
CA VAL A 33 16.73 -15.51 7.26
C VAL A 33 15.81 -16.47 6.51
N GLY A 34 15.88 -17.77 6.79
CA GLY A 34 15.02 -18.78 6.16
C GLY A 34 13.51 -18.50 6.39
N LYS A 35 13.14 -18.06 7.59
CA LYS A 35 11.74 -17.68 7.90
C LYS A 35 11.32 -16.40 7.18
N ILE A 36 12.18 -15.40 7.09
CA ILE A 36 11.91 -14.17 6.33
C ILE A 36 11.73 -14.51 4.85
N LEU A 37 12.61 -15.32 4.28
CA LEU A 37 12.51 -15.77 2.88
C LEU A 37 11.22 -16.58 2.64
N PHE A 38 10.78 -17.39 3.59
CA PHE A 38 9.54 -18.14 3.48
C PHE A 38 8.32 -17.18 3.45
N ILE A 39 8.28 -16.17 4.34
CA ILE A 39 7.24 -15.13 4.33
C ILE A 39 7.28 -14.37 3.01
N TYR A 40 8.46 -13.97 2.56
CA TYR A 40 8.68 -13.29 1.30
C TYR A 40 8.11 -14.09 0.12
N LEU A 41 8.42 -15.38 0.01
CA LEU A 41 7.88 -16.25 -1.03
C LEU A 41 6.36 -16.42 -0.93
N LEU A 42 5.78 -16.35 0.28
CA LEU A 42 4.34 -16.44 0.48
C LEU A 42 3.60 -15.19 -0.02
N ILE A 43 4.18 -14.00 0.15
CA ILE A 43 3.53 -12.74 -0.20
C ILE A 43 3.79 -12.30 -1.66
N ILE A 44 4.91 -12.70 -2.28
CA ILE A 44 5.23 -12.35 -3.68
C ILE A 44 4.08 -12.64 -4.64
N PRO A 45 3.43 -13.81 -4.59
CA PRO A 45 2.42 -14.15 -5.58
C PRO A 45 1.13 -13.34 -5.50
N ALA A 46 0.83 -12.76 -4.34
CA ALA A 46 -0.39 -11.95 -4.16
C ALA A 46 -0.43 -10.70 -5.04
N THR A 47 0.64 -10.35 -5.70
CA THR A 47 0.88 -9.05 -6.32
C THR A 47 1.19 -9.09 -7.81
N PHE A 48 1.26 -10.27 -8.41
CA PHE A 48 1.49 -10.36 -9.86
C PHE A 48 0.23 -10.08 -10.70
N SER A 49 -0.91 -9.82 -10.08
CA SER A 49 -2.17 -9.60 -10.79
C SER A 49 -2.55 -8.13 -10.99
N ASN A 50 -1.96 -7.18 -10.25
CA ASN A 50 -2.43 -5.79 -10.27
C ASN A 50 -1.28 -4.79 -10.43
N ILE A 51 -1.23 -4.17 -11.62
CA ILE A 51 -0.34 -3.01 -11.92
C ILE A 51 -1.04 -1.67 -11.54
N ASP A 52 -2.23 -1.73 -10.95
CA ASP A 52 -3.19 -0.62 -10.88
C ASP A 52 -2.63 0.73 -10.43
N ASN A 53 -1.87 0.78 -9.33
CA ASN A 53 -1.35 2.05 -8.84
C ASN A 53 0.04 2.38 -9.39
N GLU A 54 0.74 1.42 -9.95
CA GLU A 54 2.05 1.63 -10.57
C GLU A 54 1.98 2.56 -11.78
N VAL A 55 0.84 2.56 -12.50
CA VAL A 55 0.61 3.45 -13.65
C VAL A 55 0.66 4.95 -13.27
N ASP A 56 0.46 5.28 -12.00
CA ASP A 56 0.57 6.63 -11.45
C ASP A 56 1.97 6.88 -10.86
N VAL A 57 2.39 6.00 -9.95
CA VAL A 57 3.57 6.29 -9.11
C VAL A 57 4.90 6.08 -9.82
N LEU A 58 5.01 5.14 -10.78
CA LEU A 58 6.27 4.87 -11.48
C LEU A 58 6.64 5.96 -12.49
N PRO A 59 5.71 6.46 -13.36
CA PRO A 59 5.99 7.59 -14.22
C PRO A 59 6.38 8.84 -13.43
N PHE A 60 5.64 9.14 -12.36
CA PHE A 60 5.96 10.27 -11.49
C PHE A 60 7.36 10.14 -10.86
N ALA A 61 7.71 8.94 -10.39
CA ALA A 61 9.04 8.68 -9.83
C ALA A 61 10.15 8.85 -10.87
N ARG A 62 9.93 8.39 -12.12
CA ARG A 62 10.90 8.59 -13.22
C ARG A 62 11.09 10.07 -13.56
N GLN A 63 10.00 10.83 -13.63
CA GLN A 63 10.07 12.27 -13.91
C GLN A 63 10.86 13.05 -12.85
N VAL A 64 10.72 12.66 -11.57
CA VAL A 64 11.47 13.29 -10.46
C VAL A 64 12.98 13.14 -10.60
N VAL A 65 13.47 12.00 -11.06
CA VAL A 65 14.91 11.75 -11.22
C VAL A 65 15.43 12.14 -12.62
N ASN A 66 14.54 12.33 -13.58
CA ASN A 66 14.84 12.73 -14.94
C ASN A 66 13.82 13.75 -15.46
N HIS A 67 13.96 15.00 -15.05
CA HIS A 67 13.05 16.09 -15.44
C HIS A 67 12.93 16.31 -16.95
N ASN A 68 13.91 15.87 -17.73
CA ASN A 68 13.92 15.97 -19.20
C ASN A 68 13.21 14.78 -19.88
N TRP A 69 12.66 13.84 -19.12
CA TRP A 69 11.98 12.69 -19.73
C TRP A 69 10.68 13.09 -20.44
N LEU A 70 9.77 13.78 -19.75
CA LEU A 70 8.54 14.36 -20.32
C LEU A 70 8.39 15.82 -19.86
N PRO A 71 9.17 16.77 -20.42
CA PRO A 71 9.23 18.13 -19.92
C PRO A 71 7.90 18.89 -20.09
N ASN A 72 7.09 18.52 -21.07
CA ASN A 72 5.82 19.18 -21.38
C ASN A 72 4.61 18.52 -20.71
N ASP A 73 4.81 17.46 -19.90
CA ASP A 73 3.70 16.84 -19.19
C ASP A 73 3.26 17.71 -18.01
N TRP A 74 1.98 18.07 -17.99
CA TRP A 74 1.44 18.89 -16.93
C TRP A 74 1.44 18.19 -15.58
N TYR A 75 0.90 16.95 -15.52
CA TYR A 75 0.72 16.23 -14.27
C TYR A 75 2.04 15.80 -13.64
N LEU A 76 2.95 15.25 -14.43
CA LEU A 76 4.22 14.71 -13.93
C LEU A 76 5.20 15.79 -13.45
N ASN A 77 4.97 17.06 -13.84
CA ASN A 77 5.78 18.21 -13.41
C ASN A 77 5.15 18.99 -12.24
N LEU A 78 4.01 18.51 -11.67
CA LEU A 78 3.45 19.06 -10.45
C LEU A 78 4.31 18.74 -9.23
N ASP A 79 3.98 19.38 -8.10
CA ASP A 79 4.68 19.12 -6.84
C ASP A 79 4.54 17.66 -6.39
N ILE A 80 5.66 17.02 -6.15
CA ILE A 80 5.73 15.62 -5.70
C ILE A 80 5.14 15.39 -4.30
N GLY A 81 5.07 16.41 -3.45
CA GLY A 81 4.59 16.30 -2.09
C GLY A 81 5.38 15.26 -1.27
N TYR A 82 4.67 14.40 -0.56
CA TYR A 82 5.24 13.37 0.33
C TYR A 82 5.87 12.16 -0.39
N ARG A 83 5.73 12.05 -1.71
CA ARG A 83 6.23 10.89 -2.48
C ARG A 83 7.73 10.93 -2.76
N LEU A 84 8.43 12.01 -2.36
CA LEU A 84 9.84 12.22 -2.70
C LEU A 84 10.77 11.06 -2.31
N PRO A 85 10.76 10.49 -1.08
CA PRO A 85 11.67 9.40 -0.73
C PRO A 85 11.45 8.14 -1.58
N PHE A 86 10.20 7.81 -1.88
CA PHE A 86 9.84 6.72 -2.76
C PHE A 86 10.31 6.98 -4.20
N SER A 87 10.03 8.18 -4.71
CA SER A 87 10.34 8.55 -6.08
C SER A 87 11.84 8.59 -6.34
N LEU A 88 12.65 9.05 -5.39
CA LEU A 88 14.10 8.99 -5.51
C LEU A 88 14.61 7.54 -5.59
N PHE A 89 14.05 6.62 -4.80
CA PHE A 89 14.47 5.23 -4.80
C PHE A 89 14.00 4.48 -6.06
N ILE A 90 12.70 4.47 -6.32
CA ILE A 90 12.10 3.72 -7.44
C ILE A 90 12.37 4.40 -8.79
N GLY A 91 12.44 5.74 -8.82
CA GLY A 91 12.70 6.51 -10.04
C GLY A 91 14.02 6.13 -10.69
N HIS A 92 15.09 5.94 -9.93
CA HIS A 92 16.34 5.43 -10.48
C HIS A 92 16.23 4.02 -11.03
N LEU A 93 15.50 3.12 -10.35
CA LEU A 93 15.29 1.76 -10.84
C LEU A 93 14.55 1.76 -12.19
N VAL A 94 13.45 2.50 -12.30
CA VAL A 94 12.69 2.56 -13.57
C VAL A 94 13.43 3.33 -14.67
N SER A 95 14.26 4.32 -14.32
CA SER A 95 15.09 5.02 -15.30
C SER A 95 16.17 4.13 -15.92
N TRP A 96 16.74 3.20 -15.13
CA TRP A 96 17.81 2.31 -15.60
C TRP A 96 17.30 1.04 -16.25
N LEU A 97 16.20 0.49 -15.75
CA LEU A 97 15.69 -0.85 -16.12
C LEU A 97 14.42 -0.82 -16.96
N GLY A 98 13.84 0.37 -17.19
CA GLY A 98 12.50 0.52 -17.77
C GLY A 98 11.39 0.24 -16.74
N PHE A 99 10.14 0.55 -17.12
CA PHE A 99 9.00 0.45 -16.20
C PHE A 99 8.70 -0.99 -15.77
N GLU A 100 8.71 -1.92 -16.72
CA GLU A 100 8.41 -3.33 -16.44
C GLU A 100 9.43 -3.93 -15.46
N THR A 101 10.71 -3.96 -15.85
CA THR A 101 11.76 -4.57 -15.02
C THR A 101 11.99 -3.77 -13.72
N GLY A 102 12.01 -2.44 -13.79
CA GLY A 102 12.18 -1.58 -12.62
C GLY A 102 11.03 -1.71 -11.62
N GLY A 103 9.79 -1.82 -12.09
CA GLY A 103 8.62 -2.11 -11.26
C GLY A 103 8.72 -3.48 -10.57
N TYR A 104 9.11 -4.53 -11.31
CA TYR A 104 9.34 -5.86 -10.72
C TYR A 104 10.41 -5.83 -9.63
N VAL A 105 11.57 -5.24 -9.90
CA VAL A 105 12.64 -5.13 -8.90
C VAL A 105 12.18 -4.30 -7.70
N GLY A 106 11.45 -3.22 -7.93
CA GLY A 106 10.84 -2.40 -6.88
C GLY A 106 9.93 -3.21 -5.96
N ARG A 107 9.00 -4.00 -6.53
CA ARG A 107 8.12 -4.90 -5.76
C ARG A 107 8.92 -5.90 -4.94
N LEU A 108 9.90 -6.57 -5.54
CA LEU A 108 10.72 -7.55 -4.85
C LEU A 108 11.43 -6.95 -3.62
N LEU A 109 11.96 -5.73 -3.73
CA LEU A 109 12.59 -5.04 -2.61
C LEU A 109 11.58 -4.63 -1.53
N ILE A 110 10.41 -4.13 -1.93
CA ILE A 110 9.34 -3.74 -0.99
C ILE A 110 8.84 -4.97 -0.21
N TYR A 111 8.65 -6.11 -0.88
CA TYR A 111 8.20 -7.34 -0.21
C TYR A 111 9.23 -7.94 0.71
N LEU A 112 10.51 -7.76 0.42
CA LEU A 112 11.56 -8.12 1.36
C LEU A 112 11.43 -7.30 2.66
N ILE A 113 11.17 -6.00 2.54
CA ILE A 113 10.94 -5.11 3.71
C ILE A 113 9.69 -5.55 4.48
N LEU A 114 8.59 -5.86 3.78
CA LEU A 114 7.37 -6.40 4.38
C LEU A 114 7.61 -7.74 5.08
N GLY A 115 8.35 -8.66 4.47
CA GLY A 115 8.71 -9.94 5.05
C GLY A 115 9.50 -9.79 6.36
N ILE A 116 10.44 -8.84 6.39
CA ILE A 116 11.19 -8.48 7.60
C ILE A 116 10.25 -7.89 8.67
N ALA A 117 9.32 -7.02 8.27
CA ALA A 117 8.37 -6.39 9.18
C ALA A 117 7.42 -7.43 9.82
N PHE A 118 6.81 -8.31 9.05
CA PHE A 118 5.95 -9.38 9.54
C PHE A 118 6.71 -10.34 10.46
N TYR A 119 7.88 -10.78 10.06
CA TYR A 119 8.72 -11.66 10.90
C TYR A 119 9.08 -10.98 12.23
N THR A 120 9.46 -9.70 12.19
CA THR A 120 9.79 -8.91 13.39
C THR A 120 8.58 -8.77 14.32
N LEU A 121 7.39 -8.55 13.75
CA LEU A 121 6.14 -8.50 14.51
C LEU A 121 5.85 -9.83 15.19
N PHE A 122 5.91 -10.95 14.46
CA PHE A 122 5.65 -12.28 15.03
C PHE A 122 6.61 -12.61 16.18
N ARG A 123 7.90 -12.30 15.98
CA ARG A 123 8.88 -12.43 17.06
C ARG A 123 8.61 -11.51 18.24
N ALA A 124 8.20 -10.26 17.97
CA ALA A 124 7.86 -9.32 19.03
C ALA A 124 6.71 -9.82 19.90
N LEU A 125 5.65 -10.31 19.28
CA LEU A 125 4.46 -10.86 19.93
C LEU A 125 4.68 -12.28 20.50
N GLN A 126 5.85 -12.89 20.32
CA GLN A 126 6.17 -14.29 20.70
C GLN A 126 5.24 -15.32 20.05
N LEU A 127 4.72 -15.00 18.87
CA LEU A 127 3.86 -15.90 18.09
C LEU A 127 4.73 -16.97 17.42
N LYS A 128 4.34 -18.24 17.55
CA LYS A 128 5.04 -19.33 16.84
C LYS A 128 4.89 -19.17 15.34
N PHE A 129 5.96 -19.44 14.64
CA PHE A 129 6.07 -19.18 13.20
C PHE A 129 4.91 -19.74 12.35
N PRO A 130 4.44 -20.99 12.55
CA PRO A 130 3.30 -21.50 11.78
C PRO A 130 2.02 -20.67 11.99
N PHE A 131 1.74 -20.22 13.21
CA PHE A 131 0.58 -19.37 13.47
C PHE A 131 0.74 -17.96 12.88
N GLY A 132 1.97 -17.44 12.82
CA GLY A 132 2.27 -16.22 12.05
C GLY A 132 1.97 -16.39 10.56
N LEU A 133 2.32 -17.56 9.98
CA LEU A 133 1.96 -17.90 8.60
C LEU A 133 0.44 -17.99 8.41
N LEU A 134 -0.30 -18.57 9.40
CA LEU A 134 -1.76 -18.60 9.36
C LEU A 134 -2.35 -17.19 9.30
N ALA A 135 -1.85 -16.27 10.14
CA ALA A 135 -2.29 -14.88 10.10
C ALA A 135 -2.10 -14.26 8.72
N LEU A 136 -0.95 -14.50 8.07
CA LEU A 136 -0.68 -13.99 6.72
C LEU A 136 -1.54 -14.67 5.66
N LEU A 137 -1.74 -15.99 5.72
CA LEU A 137 -2.61 -16.71 4.78
C LEU A 137 -4.03 -16.16 4.81
N LEU A 138 -4.57 -15.93 6.02
CA LEU A 138 -5.89 -15.34 6.19
C LEU A 138 -5.94 -13.88 5.72
N PHE A 139 -4.89 -13.10 5.96
CA PHE A 139 -4.82 -11.71 5.56
C PHE A 139 -4.67 -11.52 4.05
N VAL A 140 -3.78 -12.29 3.41
CA VAL A 140 -3.54 -12.20 1.96
C VAL A 140 -4.78 -12.56 1.15
N SER A 141 -5.64 -13.46 1.67
CA SER A 141 -6.89 -13.85 0.99
C SER A 141 -7.91 -12.70 0.89
N ASN A 142 -7.89 -11.76 1.84
CA ASN A 142 -8.71 -10.54 1.80
C ASN A 142 -8.10 -9.47 2.71
N GLN A 143 -7.52 -8.42 2.13
CA GLN A 143 -6.84 -7.36 2.87
C GLN A 143 -7.77 -6.23 3.31
N SER A 144 -8.90 -6.03 2.64
CA SER A 144 -9.82 -4.92 2.82
C SER A 144 -11.26 -5.38 2.72
N LEU A 145 -12.18 -4.73 3.42
CA LEU A 145 -13.61 -5.00 3.36
C LEU A 145 -14.40 -3.89 2.64
N VAL A 146 -14.23 -2.65 3.08
CA VAL A 146 -15.14 -1.56 2.67
C VAL A 146 -14.44 -0.45 1.89
N ALA A 147 -13.27 0.00 2.34
CA ALA A 147 -12.63 1.22 1.83
C ALA A 147 -11.50 0.98 0.83
N GLY A 148 -11.23 -0.26 0.44
CA GLY A 148 -10.27 -0.62 -0.60
C GLY A 148 -8.84 -0.18 -0.29
N GLU A 149 -8.21 -0.76 0.74
CA GLU A 149 -6.81 -0.52 1.08
C GLU A 149 -6.03 -1.83 1.12
N TRP A 150 -4.75 -1.77 0.77
CA TRP A 150 -3.86 -2.93 0.75
C TRP A 150 -2.51 -2.61 1.39
N ILE A 151 -1.96 -3.59 2.12
CA ILE A 151 -0.57 -3.58 2.62
C ILE A 151 0.35 -4.26 1.60
N ILE A 152 -0.11 -5.37 1.01
CA ILE A 152 0.63 -6.15 0.02
C ILE A 152 0.03 -5.83 -1.34
N ASP A 153 0.75 -4.99 -2.10
CA ASP A 153 0.34 -4.50 -3.41
C ASP A 153 1.57 -4.19 -4.29
N GLY A 154 1.42 -3.40 -5.35
CA GLY A 154 2.48 -3.02 -6.28
C GLY A 154 3.65 -2.23 -5.67
N ALA A 155 4.54 -1.75 -6.53
CA ALA A 155 5.63 -0.86 -6.14
C ALA A 155 5.10 0.55 -5.87
N GLU A 156 4.62 0.76 -4.63
CA GLU A 156 4.01 1.99 -4.15
C GLU A 156 4.61 2.49 -2.84
N THR A 157 4.22 3.71 -2.46
CA THR A 157 4.61 4.32 -1.17
C THR A 157 3.98 3.61 0.03
N LYS A 158 2.72 3.16 -0.09
CA LYS A 158 1.92 2.60 1.00
C LYS A 158 2.51 1.31 1.58
N PRO A 159 2.86 0.26 0.81
CA PRO A 159 3.46 -0.95 1.34
C PRO A 159 4.70 -0.70 2.19
N ILE A 160 5.56 0.25 1.79
CA ILE A 160 6.74 0.64 2.57
C ILE A 160 6.31 1.30 3.88
N ALA A 161 5.37 2.23 3.82
CA ALA A 161 4.87 2.93 5.01
C ALA A 161 4.21 1.96 6.01
N TYR A 162 3.43 0.99 5.52
CA TYR A 162 2.85 -0.07 6.37
C TYR A 162 3.93 -0.98 6.97
N ALA A 163 4.94 -1.37 6.21
CA ALA A 163 6.05 -2.16 6.74
C ALA A 163 6.76 -1.42 7.89
N LEU A 164 7.02 -0.13 7.71
CA LEU A 164 7.63 0.74 8.72
C LEU A 164 6.70 0.94 9.94
N ALA A 165 5.39 1.07 9.72
CA ALA A 165 4.39 1.16 10.79
C ALA A 165 4.32 -0.15 11.61
N ILE A 166 4.38 -1.32 10.95
CA ILE A 166 4.44 -2.63 11.61
C ILE A 166 5.73 -2.80 12.42
N LEU A 167 6.87 -2.35 11.88
CA LEU A 167 8.14 -2.32 12.62
C LEU A 167 8.06 -1.39 13.84
N SER A 168 7.51 -0.19 13.66
CA SER A 168 7.26 0.75 14.75
C SER A 168 6.44 0.11 15.86
N PHE A 169 5.29 -0.50 15.52
CA PHE A 169 4.46 -1.24 16.46
C PHE A 169 5.26 -2.31 17.22
N ALA A 170 6.00 -3.17 16.49
CA ALA A 170 6.78 -4.24 17.07
C ALA A 170 7.83 -3.74 18.07
N PHE A 171 8.50 -2.64 17.75
CA PHE A 171 9.52 -2.05 18.62
C PHE A 171 8.91 -1.31 19.83
N PHE A 172 7.78 -0.60 19.67
CA PHE A 172 7.04 -0.03 20.82
C PHE A 172 6.55 -1.12 21.75
N PHE A 173 5.99 -2.21 21.22
CA PHE A 173 5.58 -3.35 22.02
C PHE A 173 6.75 -3.94 22.83
N ARG A 174 7.96 -4.05 22.23
CA ARG A 174 9.18 -4.55 22.88
C ARG A 174 9.88 -3.49 23.74
N LYS A 175 9.28 -2.31 23.95
CA LYS A 175 9.84 -1.17 24.71
C LYS A 175 11.18 -0.67 24.16
N ARG A 176 11.45 -0.88 22.87
CA ARG A 176 12.60 -0.31 22.17
C ARG A 176 12.21 1.01 21.52
N PHE A 177 11.97 2.01 22.35
CA PHE A 177 11.30 3.26 21.94
C PHE A 177 12.07 4.04 20.89
N LEU A 178 13.40 4.08 20.94
CA LEU A 178 14.22 4.76 19.94
C LEU A 178 13.92 4.25 18.52
N LEU A 179 13.91 2.91 18.34
CA LEU A 179 13.58 2.28 17.05
C LEU A 179 12.10 2.46 16.72
N GLY A 180 11.21 2.36 17.73
CA GLY A 180 9.79 2.60 17.56
C GLY A 180 9.52 3.98 16.95
N PHE A 181 10.12 5.02 17.48
CA PHE A 181 10.01 6.39 16.97
C PHE A 181 10.68 6.58 15.62
N ALA A 182 11.86 6.00 15.40
CA ALA A 182 12.55 6.07 14.11
C ALA A 182 11.69 5.49 12.98
N PHE A 183 11.10 4.31 13.19
CA PHE A 183 10.23 3.70 12.19
C PHE A 183 8.87 4.41 12.04
N ALA A 184 8.31 4.99 13.12
CA ALA A 184 7.10 5.81 13.04
C ALA A 184 7.32 7.05 12.16
N GLY A 185 8.43 7.77 12.38
CA GLY A 185 8.78 8.93 11.56
C GLY A 185 9.07 8.55 10.11
N ALA A 186 9.79 7.46 9.87
CA ALA A 186 10.04 6.97 8.53
C ALA A 186 8.72 6.60 7.80
N ALA A 187 7.76 6.00 8.48
CA ALA A 187 6.44 5.72 7.90
C ALA A 187 5.73 7.00 7.41
N ILE A 188 5.81 8.10 8.18
CA ILE A 188 5.27 9.42 7.79
C ILE A 188 5.98 9.96 6.55
N SER A 189 7.30 9.79 6.43
CA SER A 189 8.06 10.27 5.27
C SER A 189 7.74 9.52 3.98
N PHE A 190 7.36 8.23 4.06
CA PHE A 190 6.92 7.48 2.88
C PHE A 190 5.43 7.69 2.57
N HIS A 191 4.56 7.73 3.58
CA HIS A 191 3.14 8.00 3.40
C HIS A 191 2.56 8.67 4.66
N VAL A 192 2.32 9.97 4.56
CA VAL A 192 1.90 10.84 5.67
C VAL A 192 0.74 10.26 6.46
N LEU A 193 -0.37 9.93 5.78
CA LEU A 193 -1.60 9.47 6.44
C LEU A 193 -1.41 8.10 7.11
N VAL A 194 -0.77 7.13 6.44
CA VAL A 194 -0.47 5.81 7.03
C VAL A 194 0.37 5.97 8.30
N GLY A 195 1.43 6.81 8.24
CA GLY A 195 2.30 7.04 9.38
C GLY A 195 1.59 7.71 10.56
N PHE A 196 0.76 8.74 10.32
CA PHE A 196 0.00 9.42 11.39
C PHE A 196 -1.09 8.54 12.00
N HIS A 197 -1.85 7.82 11.17
CA HIS A 197 -2.87 6.90 11.66
C HIS A 197 -2.25 5.77 12.50
N ALA A 198 -1.12 5.21 12.04
CA ALA A 198 -0.37 4.20 12.79
C ALA A 198 0.17 4.74 14.12
N LEU A 199 0.68 5.97 14.14
CA LEU A 199 1.15 6.62 15.36
C LEU A 199 0.00 6.87 16.34
N PHE A 200 -1.16 7.33 15.86
CA PHE A 200 -2.37 7.49 16.67
C PHE A 200 -2.79 6.16 17.30
N CYS A 201 -2.86 5.07 16.53
CA CYS A 201 -3.21 3.74 17.04
C CYS A 201 -2.17 3.24 18.06
N THR A 202 -0.88 3.52 17.84
CA THR A 202 0.18 3.23 18.80
C THR A 202 -0.01 4.01 20.11
N ALA A 203 -0.37 5.30 20.03
CA ALA A 203 -0.66 6.12 21.19
C ALA A 203 -1.85 5.56 21.99
N VAL A 204 -2.94 5.16 21.33
CA VAL A 204 -4.09 4.50 21.97
C VAL A 204 -3.65 3.21 22.68
N ALA A 205 -2.84 2.37 21.99
CA ALA A 205 -2.32 1.13 22.59
C ALA A 205 -1.47 1.40 23.84
N ILE A 206 -0.63 2.43 23.83
CA ILE A 206 0.19 2.85 24.96
C ILE A 206 -0.69 3.36 26.12
N LEU A 207 -1.64 4.25 25.82
CA LEU A 207 -2.50 4.89 26.84
C LEU A 207 -3.40 3.88 27.57
N LEU A 208 -3.91 2.89 26.87
CA LEU A 208 -4.79 1.86 27.46
C LEU A 208 -4.03 0.79 28.25
N ASN A 209 -2.72 0.65 28.04
CA ASN A 209 -1.92 -0.35 28.73
C ASN A 209 -1.01 0.30 29.79
N LYS A 210 -1.31 0.11 31.09
CA LYS A 210 -0.59 0.71 32.21
C LYS A 210 0.92 0.49 32.15
N GLU A 211 1.36 -0.68 31.73
CA GLU A 211 2.78 -1.04 31.66
C GLU A 211 3.57 -0.21 30.64
N TRP A 212 2.96 0.15 29.52
CA TRP A 212 3.56 1.07 28.54
C TRP A 212 3.37 2.52 28.96
N ARG A 213 2.17 2.90 29.40
CA ARG A 213 1.88 4.28 29.83
C ARG A 213 2.82 4.75 30.94
N SER A 214 3.25 3.86 31.84
CA SER A 214 4.19 4.22 32.92
C SER A 214 5.59 4.60 32.40
N GLN A 215 5.92 4.31 31.14
CA GLN A 215 7.22 4.60 30.53
C GLN A 215 7.29 6.01 29.89
N TRP A 216 6.40 6.93 30.23
CA TRP A 216 6.24 8.24 29.56
C TRP A 216 7.56 9.05 29.45
N ARG A 217 8.46 8.96 30.46
CA ARG A 217 9.78 9.63 30.43
C ARG A 217 10.67 9.07 29.31
N GLN A 218 10.61 7.77 29.07
CA GLN A 218 11.37 7.11 28.02
C GLN A 218 10.89 7.52 26.63
N TYR A 219 9.58 7.81 26.48
CA TYR A 219 9.06 8.34 25.21
C TYR A 219 9.68 9.71 24.91
N ILE A 220 9.75 10.61 25.86
CA ILE A 220 10.35 11.93 25.66
C ILE A 220 11.84 11.80 25.29
N ILE A 221 12.59 11.00 26.06
CA ILE A 221 14.04 10.83 25.84
C ILE A 221 14.35 10.23 24.48
N HIS A 222 13.52 9.31 23.98
CA HIS A 222 13.78 8.54 22.76
C HIS A 222 12.95 9.03 21.55
N SER A 223 12.24 10.16 21.63
CA SER A 223 11.41 10.66 20.53
C SER A 223 12.19 11.38 19.41
N TRP A 224 13.39 11.85 19.67
CA TRP A 224 14.16 12.65 18.73
C TRP A 224 14.38 12.00 17.34
N PRO A 225 14.56 10.65 17.18
CA PRO A 225 14.73 10.07 15.85
C PRO A 225 13.48 10.22 14.98
N PHE A 226 12.29 10.33 15.62
CA PHE A 226 11.05 10.58 14.91
C PHE A 226 11.13 11.84 14.05
N PHE A 227 11.60 12.96 14.60
CA PHE A 227 11.66 14.22 13.85
C PHE A 227 12.64 14.17 12.68
N ILE A 228 13.76 13.45 12.84
CA ILE A 228 14.73 13.25 11.76
C ILE A 228 14.13 12.39 10.65
N THR A 229 13.55 11.25 11.01
CA THR A 229 13.03 10.30 10.01
C THR A 229 11.69 10.73 9.43
N ALA A 230 10.91 11.58 10.10
CA ALA A 230 9.66 12.16 9.60
C ALA A 230 9.88 13.43 8.74
N SER A 231 11.11 13.93 8.63
CA SER A 231 11.39 15.26 8.06
C SER A 231 10.79 15.48 6.67
N PHE A 232 10.90 14.52 5.76
CA PHE A 232 10.31 14.64 4.41
C PHE A 232 8.78 14.77 4.45
N GLY A 233 8.10 13.94 5.23
CA GLY A 233 6.65 14.01 5.37
C GLY A 233 6.20 15.28 6.09
N LEU A 234 6.91 15.71 7.15
CA LEU A 234 6.59 16.94 7.88
C LEU A 234 6.80 18.19 7.00
N VAL A 235 7.86 18.24 6.19
CA VAL A 235 8.08 19.33 5.24
C VAL A 235 6.95 19.39 4.21
N ALA A 236 6.55 18.25 3.65
CA ALA A 236 5.45 18.18 2.68
C ALA A 236 4.12 18.68 3.28
N ILE A 237 3.80 18.28 4.52
CA ILE A 237 2.59 18.75 5.22
C ILE A 237 2.67 20.26 5.48
N THR A 238 3.81 20.72 6.00
CA THR A 238 4.00 22.14 6.30
C THR A 238 3.81 22.98 5.04
N LYS A 239 4.39 22.56 3.91
CA LYS A 239 4.20 23.24 2.62
C LYS A 239 2.73 23.31 2.26
N GLN A 240 2.00 22.18 2.30
CA GLN A 240 0.57 22.12 1.97
C GLN A 240 -0.30 22.97 2.91
N LEU A 241 0.03 23.04 4.21
CA LEU A 241 -0.73 23.84 5.18
C LEU A 241 -0.53 25.35 5.02
N PHE A 242 0.62 25.78 4.51
CA PHE A 242 0.94 27.20 4.31
C PHE A 242 0.80 27.63 2.85
N GLU A 243 0.42 26.73 1.95
CA GLU A 243 0.10 27.08 0.56
C GLU A 243 -1.17 27.91 0.54
N GLN A 244 -1.04 29.17 0.13
CA GLN A 244 -2.20 30.04 -0.06
C GLN A 244 -2.78 29.78 -1.45
N SER A 245 -4.01 29.34 -1.51
CA SER A 245 -4.75 29.19 -2.76
C SER A 245 -5.79 30.29 -2.90
N ASN A 246 -5.88 30.89 -4.09
CA ASN A 246 -6.91 31.87 -4.43
C ASN A 246 -8.14 31.19 -5.07
N VAL A 247 -8.28 29.88 -4.92
CA VAL A 247 -9.35 29.09 -5.52
C VAL A 247 -10.32 28.60 -4.46
N ASP A 248 -11.49 28.13 -4.90
CA ASP A 248 -12.48 27.48 -4.03
C ASP A 248 -11.98 26.10 -3.58
N GLU A 249 -11.26 26.09 -2.46
CA GLU A 249 -10.74 24.86 -1.87
C GLU A 249 -11.86 23.87 -1.49
N HIS A 250 -13.01 24.36 -1.03
CA HIS A 250 -14.13 23.49 -0.67
C HIS A 250 -14.58 22.67 -1.88
N LYS A 251 -14.76 23.34 -3.02
CA LYS A 251 -15.15 22.68 -4.28
C LYS A 251 -14.08 21.69 -4.76
N ALA A 252 -12.80 22.04 -4.65
CA ALA A 252 -11.73 21.14 -5.03
C ALA A 252 -11.77 19.84 -4.21
N TRP A 253 -11.90 19.95 -2.88
CA TRP A 253 -11.95 18.79 -2.00
C TRP A 253 -13.26 18.01 -2.13
N GLU A 254 -14.36 18.67 -2.45
CA GLU A 254 -15.62 18.01 -2.79
C GLU A 254 -15.48 17.14 -4.04
N ILE A 255 -14.88 17.66 -5.12
CA ILE A 255 -14.56 16.90 -6.33
C ILE A 255 -13.65 15.71 -6.00
N TYR A 256 -12.61 15.93 -5.20
CA TYR A 256 -11.68 14.88 -4.79
C TYR A 256 -12.38 13.74 -4.03
N VAL A 257 -13.26 14.08 -3.09
CA VAL A 257 -13.94 13.12 -2.22
C VAL A 257 -15.13 12.47 -2.94
N GLN A 258 -15.99 13.24 -3.58
CA GLN A 258 -17.27 12.75 -4.11
C GLN A 258 -17.15 12.21 -5.53
N PHE A 259 -16.40 12.91 -6.40
CA PHE A 259 -16.26 12.48 -7.79
C PHE A 259 -15.14 11.45 -7.95
N ARG A 260 -13.92 11.76 -7.45
CA ARG A 260 -12.76 10.89 -7.72
C ARG A 260 -12.67 9.67 -6.81
N ASN A 261 -12.90 9.83 -5.51
CA ASN A 261 -12.60 8.82 -4.50
C ASN A 261 -13.80 8.35 -3.64
N PRO A 262 -15.06 8.31 -4.13
CA PRO A 262 -16.20 7.95 -3.30
C PRO A 262 -16.05 6.55 -2.68
N HIS A 263 -15.49 5.60 -3.41
CA HIS A 263 -15.24 4.23 -2.97
C HIS A 263 -14.28 4.11 -1.79
N HIS A 264 -13.48 5.15 -1.50
CA HIS A 264 -12.56 5.20 -0.37
C HIS A 264 -13.06 6.08 0.79
N THR A 265 -13.92 7.06 0.49
CA THR A 265 -14.24 8.17 1.38
C THR A 265 -15.67 8.24 1.82
N LEU A 266 -16.61 7.70 1.02
CA LEU A 266 -18.04 7.80 1.26
C LEU A 266 -18.66 6.46 1.66
N PRO A 267 -19.09 6.30 2.92
CA PRO A 267 -19.81 5.11 3.37
C PRO A 267 -21.06 4.77 2.55
N SER A 268 -21.69 5.77 1.91
CA SER A 268 -22.84 5.58 1.02
C SER A 268 -22.50 4.89 -0.31
N ALA A 269 -21.24 4.87 -0.71
CA ALA A 269 -20.78 4.21 -1.93
C ALA A 269 -20.41 2.72 -1.72
N TRP A 270 -20.49 2.21 -0.48
CA TRP A 270 -20.12 0.83 -0.19
C TRP A 270 -21.33 -0.10 -0.20
N ASP A 271 -21.12 -1.32 -0.70
CA ASP A 271 -22.15 -2.35 -0.70
C ASP A 271 -22.61 -2.70 0.73
N GLY A 272 -23.92 -2.84 0.93
CA GLY A 272 -24.51 -3.14 2.23
C GLY A 272 -24.03 -4.46 2.84
N SER A 273 -23.64 -5.45 2.04
CA SER A 273 -23.11 -6.72 2.50
C SER A 273 -21.76 -6.59 3.19
N LEU A 274 -20.94 -5.61 2.81
CA LEU A 274 -19.63 -5.34 3.39
C LEU A 274 -19.72 -4.84 4.83
N TRP A 275 -20.80 -4.11 5.16
CA TRP A 275 -21.08 -3.68 6.53
C TRP A 275 -21.32 -4.84 7.47
N VAL A 276 -21.97 -5.92 7.00
CA VAL A 276 -22.16 -7.14 7.79
C VAL A 276 -20.81 -7.78 8.12
N GLY A 277 -19.90 -7.84 7.13
CA GLY A 277 -18.52 -8.33 7.34
C GLY A 277 -17.78 -7.51 8.40
N LEU A 278 -17.85 -6.18 8.32
CA LEU A 278 -17.23 -5.29 9.31
C LEU A 278 -17.81 -5.48 10.72
N LEU A 279 -19.13 -5.65 10.84
CA LEU A 279 -19.79 -5.91 12.12
C LEU A 279 -19.34 -7.24 12.72
N ILE A 280 -19.23 -8.30 11.92
CA ILE A 280 -18.73 -9.62 12.37
C ILE A 280 -17.31 -9.49 12.91
N LEU A 281 -16.42 -8.75 12.21
CA LEU A 281 -15.04 -8.51 12.67
C LEU A 281 -15.01 -7.70 13.97
N ALA A 282 -15.83 -6.68 14.09
CA ALA A 282 -15.92 -5.88 15.31
C ALA A 282 -16.40 -6.70 16.51
N ILE A 283 -17.41 -7.56 16.31
CA ILE A 283 -17.88 -8.50 17.32
C ILE A 283 -16.77 -9.50 17.67
N GLY A 284 -16.08 -10.06 16.68
CA GLY A 284 -14.96 -10.98 16.89
C GLY A 284 -13.85 -10.35 17.73
N LEU A 285 -13.46 -9.13 17.41
CA LEU A 285 -12.50 -8.34 18.17
C LEU A 285 -12.95 -8.13 19.62
N PHE A 286 -14.21 -7.73 19.83
CA PHE A 286 -14.79 -7.54 21.16
C PHE A 286 -14.77 -8.84 21.98
N LEU A 287 -15.17 -9.97 21.38
CA LEU A 287 -15.15 -11.27 22.04
C LEU A 287 -13.72 -11.69 22.43
N VAL A 288 -12.75 -11.49 21.57
CA VAL A 288 -11.34 -11.77 21.90
C VAL A 288 -10.87 -10.88 23.05
N MET A 289 -11.16 -9.59 23.03
CA MET A 289 -10.80 -8.67 24.13
C MET A 289 -11.43 -9.11 25.46
N TYR A 290 -12.70 -9.51 25.43
CA TYR A 290 -13.45 -9.88 26.63
C TYR A 290 -12.99 -11.22 27.22
N PHE A 291 -12.80 -12.24 26.37
CA PHE A 291 -12.55 -13.61 26.83
C PHE A 291 -11.07 -13.99 26.93
N VAL A 292 -10.17 -13.29 26.21
CA VAL A 292 -8.76 -13.71 26.04
C VAL A 292 -7.77 -12.71 26.62
N GLY A 293 -8.20 -11.57 27.12
CA GLY A 293 -7.47 -10.37 27.42
C GLY A 293 -6.30 -10.42 28.45
N ARG A 294 -5.68 -11.59 28.73
CA ARG A 294 -4.61 -11.69 29.76
C ARG A 294 -3.19 -11.56 29.24
N SER A 295 -2.89 -11.90 27.97
CA SER A 295 -1.53 -11.73 27.48
C SER A 295 -1.27 -10.28 27.06
N ASP A 296 -0.06 -9.80 27.30
CA ASP A 296 0.36 -8.44 26.89
C ASP A 296 0.22 -8.25 25.38
N ALA A 297 0.56 -9.28 24.60
CA ALA A 297 0.42 -9.26 23.14
C ALA A 297 -1.05 -9.04 22.73
N VAL A 298 -1.99 -9.83 23.27
CA VAL A 298 -3.42 -9.68 22.97
C VAL A 298 -3.92 -8.29 23.38
N ARG A 299 -3.58 -7.83 24.59
CA ARG A 299 -4.01 -6.50 25.08
C ARG A 299 -3.50 -5.36 24.21
N PHE A 300 -2.21 -5.40 23.82
CA PHE A 300 -1.61 -4.34 23.02
C PHE A 300 -2.14 -4.34 21.59
N VAL A 301 -2.25 -5.52 20.94
CA VAL A 301 -2.83 -5.67 19.59
C VAL A 301 -4.29 -5.22 19.59
N SER A 302 -5.10 -5.65 20.59
CA SER A 302 -6.51 -5.25 20.69
C SER A 302 -6.67 -3.74 20.92
N ALA A 303 -5.81 -3.12 21.73
CA ALA A 303 -5.84 -1.68 21.96
C ALA A 303 -5.45 -0.88 20.71
N TYR A 304 -4.50 -1.38 19.92
CA TYR A 304 -4.16 -0.80 18.61
C TYR A 304 -5.34 -0.93 17.63
N ALA A 305 -5.98 -2.10 17.56
CA ALA A 305 -7.17 -2.31 16.75
C ALA A 305 -8.34 -1.40 17.17
N LEU A 306 -8.50 -1.13 18.48
CA LEU A 306 -9.44 -0.13 18.96
C LEU A 306 -9.08 1.27 18.46
N GLY A 307 -7.79 1.65 18.43
CA GLY A 307 -7.35 2.89 17.81
C GLY A 307 -7.78 3.00 16.34
N SER A 308 -7.62 1.91 15.57
CA SER A 308 -8.10 1.84 14.19
C SER A 308 -9.62 1.99 14.09
N ALA A 309 -10.37 1.33 14.97
CA ALA A 309 -11.83 1.49 15.03
C ALA A 309 -12.27 2.91 15.39
N LEU A 310 -11.54 3.61 16.27
CA LEU A 310 -11.81 5.01 16.60
C LEU A 310 -11.59 5.94 15.40
N LEU A 311 -10.56 5.71 14.57
CA LEU A 311 -10.38 6.43 13.31
C LEU A 311 -11.56 6.21 12.36
N PHE A 312 -12.03 4.96 12.24
CA PHE A 312 -13.19 4.63 11.42
C PHE A 312 -14.46 5.35 11.90
N LEU A 313 -14.72 5.29 13.21
CA LEU A 313 -15.86 5.97 13.84
C LEU A 313 -15.78 7.49 13.69
N PHE A 314 -14.59 8.05 13.76
CA PHE A 314 -14.39 9.48 13.49
C PHE A 314 -14.74 9.83 12.05
N GLY A 315 -14.30 9.03 11.08
CA GLY A 315 -14.71 9.20 9.68
C GLY A 315 -16.24 9.12 9.48
N LEU A 316 -16.91 8.15 10.15
CA LEU A 316 -18.38 8.07 10.12
C LEU A 316 -19.06 9.31 10.72
N THR A 317 -18.47 9.86 11.78
CA THR A 317 -18.97 11.10 12.40
C THR A 317 -18.86 12.28 11.43
N LEU A 318 -17.71 12.45 10.78
CA LEU A 318 -17.52 13.49 9.76
C LEU A 318 -18.53 13.32 8.61
N PHE A 319 -18.71 12.10 8.12
CA PHE A 319 -19.69 11.82 7.06
C PHE A 319 -21.12 12.17 7.49
N ALA A 320 -21.53 11.81 8.72
CA ALA A 320 -22.85 12.09 9.26
C ALA A 320 -23.12 13.60 9.43
N PHE A 321 -22.09 14.40 9.68
CA PHE A 321 -22.18 15.86 9.75
C PHE A 321 -21.99 16.57 8.40
N GLY A 322 -21.76 15.83 7.30
CA GLY A 322 -21.57 16.41 5.96
C GLY A 322 -20.20 17.08 5.75
N GLU A 323 -19.23 16.81 6.63
CA GLU A 323 -17.87 17.39 6.56
C GLU A 323 -17.01 16.71 5.49
N THR A 324 -17.39 16.87 4.22
CA THR A 324 -16.76 16.20 3.07
C THR A 324 -15.28 16.55 2.91
N THR A 325 -14.90 17.82 3.16
CA THR A 325 -13.50 18.27 3.02
C THR A 325 -12.53 17.51 3.93
N LEU A 326 -12.95 17.11 5.12
CA LEU A 326 -12.12 16.35 6.05
C LEU A 326 -12.05 14.85 5.71
N LEU A 327 -12.98 14.33 4.92
CA LEU A 327 -12.96 12.94 4.46
C LEU A 327 -11.79 12.65 3.50
N ARG A 328 -11.19 13.69 2.89
CA ARG A 328 -9.97 13.57 2.07
C ARG A 328 -8.79 12.93 2.80
N TYR A 329 -8.79 12.88 4.12
CA TYR A 329 -7.74 12.26 4.92
C TYR A 329 -7.92 10.75 5.12
N TYR A 330 -8.84 10.12 4.40
CA TYR A 330 -8.98 8.65 4.29
C TYR A 330 -9.09 7.92 5.63
N TRP A 331 -9.90 8.42 6.55
CA TRP A 331 -10.10 7.86 7.89
C TRP A 331 -10.47 6.38 7.89
N PHE A 332 -11.12 5.92 6.81
CA PHE A 332 -11.62 4.55 6.68
C PHE A 332 -10.56 3.57 6.19
N ARG A 333 -9.70 3.96 5.23
CA ARG A 333 -8.77 3.04 4.54
C ARG A 333 -7.78 2.38 5.49
N PHE A 334 -7.06 3.17 6.30
CA PHE A 334 -6.12 2.65 7.28
C PHE A 334 -6.82 1.73 8.29
N ALA A 335 -8.00 2.13 8.78
CA ALA A 335 -8.78 1.37 9.74
C ALA A 335 -9.24 0.03 9.16
N ASP A 336 -9.74 0.02 7.93
CA ASP A 336 -10.22 -1.16 7.24
C ASP A 336 -9.13 -2.24 7.12
N VAL A 337 -7.99 -1.91 6.51
CA VAL A 337 -6.89 -2.87 6.35
C VAL A 337 -6.28 -3.30 7.68
N MET A 338 -6.16 -2.39 8.66
CA MET A 338 -5.56 -2.73 9.94
C MET A 338 -6.49 -3.55 10.83
N ILE A 339 -7.80 -3.32 10.79
CA ILE A 339 -8.77 -4.18 11.48
C ILE A 339 -8.71 -5.59 10.91
N MET A 340 -8.64 -5.76 9.58
CA MET A 340 -8.46 -7.06 8.94
C MET A 340 -7.16 -7.72 9.39
N PHE A 341 -6.03 -7.06 9.24
CA PHE A 341 -4.72 -7.59 9.61
C PHE A 341 -4.63 -7.98 11.09
N LEU A 342 -5.05 -7.09 11.99
CA LEU A 342 -4.94 -7.33 13.42
C LEU A 342 -5.90 -8.43 13.92
N ASN A 343 -7.07 -8.60 13.29
CA ASN A 343 -7.95 -9.72 13.58
C ASN A 343 -7.28 -11.06 13.23
N THR A 344 -6.61 -11.17 12.07
CA THR A 344 -5.89 -12.40 11.71
C THR A 344 -4.74 -12.69 12.69
N VAL A 345 -4.02 -11.66 13.13
CA VAL A 345 -2.97 -11.78 14.17
C VAL A 345 -3.57 -12.21 15.51
N LEU A 346 -4.71 -11.65 15.91
CA LEU A 346 -5.40 -12.05 17.15
C LEU A 346 -5.89 -13.49 17.10
N ILE A 347 -6.48 -13.93 15.99
CA ILE A 347 -6.88 -15.34 15.79
C ILE A 347 -5.65 -16.24 15.97
N ALA A 348 -4.53 -15.90 15.35
CA ALA A 348 -3.29 -16.67 15.45
C ALA A 348 -2.75 -16.71 16.90
N LEU A 349 -2.75 -15.57 17.61
CA LEU A 349 -2.34 -15.49 19.03
C LEU A 349 -3.25 -16.35 19.93
N VAL A 350 -4.55 -16.33 19.69
CA VAL A 350 -5.53 -17.14 20.44
C VAL A 350 -5.28 -18.62 20.21
N LEU A 351 -5.15 -19.06 18.97
CA LEU A 351 -4.91 -20.47 18.62
C LEU A 351 -3.59 -20.97 19.16
N ASP A 352 -2.51 -20.19 19.04
CA ASP A 352 -1.21 -20.53 19.60
C ASP A 352 -1.25 -20.67 21.12
N GLY A 353 -1.93 -19.76 21.79
CA GLY A 353 -2.05 -19.79 23.24
C GLY A 353 -3.01 -20.86 23.77
N ILE A 354 -4.07 -21.26 23.06
CA ILE A 354 -4.90 -22.42 23.41
C ILE A 354 -4.04 -23.69 23.38
N GLY A 355 -3.19 -23.85 22.38
CA GLY A 355 -2.24 -24.95 22.29
C GLY A 355 -1.31 -25.04 23.50
N ASP A 356 -0.93 -23.91 24.10
CA ASP A 356 -0.07 -23.81 25.28
C ASP A 356 -0.82 -23.84 26.63
N GLY A 357 -2.15 -23.82 26.61
CA GLY A 357 -2.97 -23.88 27.85
C GLY A 357 -3.06 -22.56 28.63
N ARG A 358 -2.80 -21.39 28.02
CA ARG A 358 -2.54 -20.12 28.75
C ARG A 358 -3.59 -19.01 28.63
N ILE A 359 -4.78 -19.21 28.01
CA ILE A 359 -5.48 -18.04 27.43
C ILE A 359 -6.75 -17.56 28.11
N PHE A 360 -7.60 -18.40 28.72
CA PHE A 360 -8.94 -17.95 29.09
C PHE A 360 -9.04 -17.25 30.45
N THR A 361 -9.73 -16.09 30.45
CA THR A 361 -10.05 -15.32 31.68
C THR A 361 -11.31 -15.81 32.37
N SER A 362 -12.27 -16.35 31.61
CA SER A 362 -13.53 -16.87 32.11
C SER A 362 -13.33 -18.22 32.78
N ARG A 363 -13.85 -18.38 34.02
CA ARG A 363 -13.80 -19.64 34.75
C ARG A 363 -14.47 -20.80 33.99
N PHE A 364 -15.54 -20.50 33.26
CA PHE A 364 -16.24 -21.46 32.42
C PHE A 364 -15.39 -21.93 31.23
N LEU A 365 -14.83 -20.99 30.49
CA LEU A 365 -13.97 -21.31 29.33
C LEU A 365 -12.68 -22.01 29.77
N TYR A 366 -12.11 -21.62 30.90
CA TYR A 366 -10.96 -22.29 31.49
C TYR A 366 -11.27 -23.75 31.84
N GLN A 367 -12.45 -24.06 32.46
CA GLN A 367 -12.88 -25.41 32.72
C GLN A 367 -13.14 -26.22 31.45
N LEU A 368 -13.74 -25.61 30.43
CA LEU A 368 -13.93 -26.24 29.12
C LEU A 368 -12.57 -26.52 28.45
N GLN A 369 -11.63 -25.56 28.51
CA GLN A 369 -10.27 -25.74 28.03
C GLN A 369 -9.58 -26.92 28.71
N LEU A 370 -9.63 -27.04 30.03
CA LEU A 370 -9.03 -28.14 30.77
C LEU A 370 -9.55 -29.50 30.30
N LYS A 371 -10.85 -29.62 30.04
CA LYS A 371 -11.45 -30.88 29.53
C LYS A 371 -10.99 -31.23 28.11
N LEU A 372 -10.83 -30.23 27.25
CA LEU A 372 -10.45 -30.41 25.85
C LEU A 372 -8.93 -30.33 25.63
N GLN A 373 -8.18 -29.92 26.63
CA GLN A 373 -6.75 -29.62 26.54
C GLN A 373 -5.89 -30.72 25.90
N PRO A 374 -6.03 -32.02 26.21
CA PRO A 374 -5.22 -33.06 25.59
C PRO A 374 -5.40 -33.11 24.06
N LYS A 375 -6.69 -33.07 23.62
CA LYS A 375 -7.03 -33.07 22.18
C LYS A 375 -6.61 -31.79 21.47
N LEU A 376 -6.90 -30.63 22.07
CA LEU A 376 -6.53 -29.32 21.53
C LEU A 376 -5.01 -29.13 21.48
N LYS A 377 -4.30 -29.58 22.53
CA LYS A 377 -2.82 -29.53 22.56
C LYS A 377 -2.21 -30.39 21.46
N TYR A 378 -2.75 -31.57 21.21
CA TYR A 378 -2.32 -32.43 20.12
C TYR A 378 -2.64 -31.80 18.75
N LEU A 379 -3.88 -31.36 18.56
CA LEU A 379 -4.34 -30.75 17.31
C LEU A 379 -3.57 -29.47 16.99
N LEU A 380 -3.55 -28.49 17.90
CA LEU A 380 -2.93 -27.19 17.68
C LEU A 380 -1.40 -27.19 17.88
N GLY A 381 -0.88 -28.11 18.70
CA GLY A 381 0.55 -28.21 18.94
C GLY A 381 1.33 -29.03 17.91
N ARG A 382 0.69 -29.99 17.24
CA ARG A 382 1.36 -30.88 16.27
C ARG A 382 0.71 -30.88 14.89
N ILE A 383 -0.61 -31.06 14.80
CA ILE A 383 -1.29 -31.19 13.49
C ILE A 383 -1.39 -29.82 12.80
N ALA A 384 -1.97 -28.83 13.46
CA ALA A 384 -2.21 -27.53 12.85
C ALA A 384 -0.93 -26.85 12.31
N PRO A 385 0.21 -26.81 13.04
CA PRO A 385 1.45 -26.25 12.50
C PRO A 385 1.90 -26.91 11.20
N THR A 386 1.78 -28.24 11.13
CA THR A 386 2.13 -29.02 9.94
C THR A 386 1.21 -28.70 8.77
N VAL A 387 -0.10 -28.70 9.00
CA VAL A 387 -1.12 -28.37 7.98
C VAL A 387 -0.93 -26.93 7.46
N ILE A 388 -0.67 -25.97 8.34
CA ILE A 388 -0.44 -24.56 7.96
C ILE A 388 0.80 -24.43 7.06
N ILE A 389 1.89 -25.12 7.40
CA ILE A 389 3.11 -25.09 6.58
C ILE A 389 2.85 -25.69 5.20
N TYR A 390 2.17 -26.84 5.12
CA TYR A 390 1.81 -27.43 3.83
C TYR A 390 0.85 -26.54 3.01
N ALA A 391 -0.13 -25.90 3.65
CA ALA A 391 -1.02 -24.96 2.99
C ALA A 391 -0.24 -23.75 2.43
N ALA A 392 0.70 -23.23 3.19
CA ALA A 392 1.56 -22.12 2.74
C ALA A 392 2.45 -22.54 1.56
N ILE A 393 3.06 -23.73 1.61
CA ILE A 393 3.85 -24.29 0.50
C ILE A 393 2.97 -24.47 -0.74
N LEU A 394 1.78 -25.07 -0.58
CA LEU A 394 0.85 -25.26 -1.68
C LEU A 394 0.44 -23.92 -2.31
N MET A 395 0.14 -22.92 -1.49
CA MET A 395 -0.20 -21.58 -1.97
C MET A 395 0.96 -20.96 -2.77
N ILE A 396 2.21 -21.08 -2.30
CA ILE A 396 3.38 -20.62 -3.04
C ILE A 396 3.45 -21.32 -4.42
N PHE A 397 3.31 -22.64 -4.47
CA PHE A 397 3.36 -23.38 -5.74
C PHE A 397 2.25 -23.00 -6.69
N LEU A 398 1.00 -22.90 -6.23
CA LEU A 398 -0.14 -22.50 -7.07
C LEU A 398 0.05 -21.10 -7.63
N SER A 399 0.57 -20.19 -6.84
CA SER A 399 0.81 -18.82 -7.25
C SER A 399 1.97 -18.70 -8.26
N LEU A 400 3.05 -19.46 -8.08
CA LEU A 400 4.15 -19.52 -9.06
C LEU A 400 3.69 -20.18 -10.37
N TYR A 401 2.82 -21.18 -10.30
CA TYR A 401 2.22 -21.79 -11.48
C TYR A 401 1.35 -20.78 -12.24
N GLN A 402 0.48 -20.05 -11.54
CA GLN A 402 -0.36 -19.01 -12.13
C GLN A 402 0.48 -17.89 -12.78
N LEU A 403 1.58 -17.48 -12.13
CA LEU A 403 2.53 -16.53 -12.68
C LEU A 403 3.13 -17.04 -14.00
N SER A 404 3.57 -18.31 -14.04
CA SER A 404 4.14 -18.93 -15.24
C SER A 404 3.15 -18.99 -16.38
N THR A 405 1.86 -19.27 -16.10
CA THR A 405 0.80 -19.30 -17.12
C THR A 405 0.46 -17.90 -17.62
N ASN A 406 0.33 -16.93 -16.75
CA ASN A 406 0.05 -15.53 -17.14
C ASN A 406 1.18 -14.96 -18.01
N TYR A 407 2.44 -15.22 -17.66
CA TYR A 407 3.60 -14.80 -18.46
C TYR A 407 3.63 -15.42 -19.86
N LYS A 408 3.24 -16.69 -20.01
CA LYS A 408 3.14 -17.34 -21.31
C LYS A 408 2.02 -16.75 -22.17
N ASN A 409 0.87 -16.47 -21.56
CA ASN A 409 -0.29 -15.93 -22.26
C ASN A 409 -0.06 -14.48 -22.71
N SER A 410 0.60 -13.65 -21.89
CA SER A 410 0.90 -12.24 -22.22
C SER A 410 1.85 -12.10 -23.43
N ARG A 411 2.70 -13.08 -23.70
CA ARG A 411 3.60 -13.07 -24.87
C ARG A 411 2.93 -13.48 -26.18
N GLN A 412 1.74 -14.07 -26.13
CA GLN A 412 1.08 -14.60 -27.35
C GLN A 412 0.13 -13.59 -28.01
N TYR A 413 -0.22 -12.52 -27.34
CA TYR A 413 -1.18 -11.53 -27.84
C TYR A 413 -0.76 -10.11 -27.47
N THR A 414 -0.39 -9.33 -28.49
CA THR A 414 -0.21 -7.90 -28.32
C THR A 414 -1.56 -7.22 -28.53
N GLU A 415 -2.12 -6.64 -27.49
CA GLU A 415 -3.37 -5.89 -27.59
C GLU A 415 -3.23 -4.73 -28.56
N PRO A 416 -4.24 -4.40 -29.38
CA PRO A 416 -4.20 -3.26 -30.31
C PRO A 416 -3.80 -1.95 -29.65
N ARG A 417 -4.18 -1.76 -28.36
CA ARG A 417 -3.81 -0.59 -27.56
C ARG A 417 -2.30 -0.50 -27.34
N ILE A 418 -1.67 -1.59 -26.93
CA ILE A 418 -0.22 -1.64 -26.70
C ILE A 418 0.54 -1.39 -28.00
N SER A 419 0.10 -1.99 -29.11
CA SER A 419 0.70 -1.74 -30.43
C SER A 419 0.63 -0.25 -30.84
N ALA A 420 -0.49 0.43 -30.52
CA ALA A 420 -0.61 1.86 -30.77
C ALA A 420 0.36 2.68 -29.89
N PHE A 421 0.49 2.32 -28.61
CA PHE A 421 1.41 3.00 -27.67
C PHE A 421 2.88 2.79 -28.05
N GLU A 422 3.27 1.58 -28.46
CA GLU A 422 4.61 1.27 -28.96
C GLU A 422 4.93 2.09 -30.22
N TRP A 423 3.98 2.17 -31.16
CA TRP A 423 4.14 3.01 -32.34
C TRP A 423 4.31 4.48 -31.96
N ILE A 424 3.50 5.01 -31.05
CA ILE A 424 3.62 6.39 -30.53
C ILE A 424 5.00 6.61 -29.94
N SER A 425 5.48 5.68 -29.12
CA SER A 425 6.81 5.77 -28.48
C SER A 425 7.95 5.83 -29.51
N GLU A 426 7.83 5.10 -30.62
CA GLU A 426 8.90 4.98 -31.63
C GLU A 426 8.87 6.10 -32.67
N TYR A 427 7.66 6.53 -33.12
CA TYR A 427 7.51 7.36 -34.32
C TYR A 427 7.06 8.79 -34.07
N THR A 428 6.85 9.21 -32.81
CA THR A 428 6.46 10.59 -32.51
C THR A 428 7.53 11.34 -31.71
N PRO A 429 7.59 12.69 -31.76
CA PRO A 429 8.51 13.48 -30.97
C PRO A 429 8.32 13.27 -29.46
N LYS A 430 9.40 13.32 -28.68
CA LYS A 430 9.33 13.17 -27.22
C LYS A 430 8.58 14.31 -26.52
N GLU A 431 8.63 15.47 -27.13
CA GLU A 431 8.01 16.70 -26.66
C GLU A 431 6.50 16.75 -26.95
N ALA A 432 5.99 15.80 -27.74
CA ALA A 432 4.60 15.76 -28.16
C ALA A 432 3.65 15.53 -26.97
N ILE A 433 2.56 16.31 -26.95
CA ILE A 433 1.46 16.14 -26.00
C ILE A 433 0.31 15.45 -26.72
N PHE A 434 -0.24 14.45 -26.10
CA PHE A 434 -1.32 13.64 -26.63
C PHE A 434 -2.64 13.92 -25.93
N LEU A 435 -3.69 14.14 -26.69
CA LEU A 435 -5.08 14.03 -26.24
C LEU A 435 -5.49 12.57 -26.38
N VAL A 436 -5.63 11.90 -25.22
CA VAL A 436 -6.00 10.48 -25.13
C VAL A 436 -7.20 10.31 -24.23
N ASP A 437 -7.93 9.19 -24.38
CA ASP A 437 -9.02 8.81 -23.47
C ASP A 437 -8.52 8.84 -22.01
N PRO A 438 -9.19 9.59 -21.12
CA PRO A 438 -8.81 9.68 -19.71
C PRO A 438 -8.76 8.35 -18.97
N GLY A 439 -9.40 7.31 -19.51
CA GLY A 439 -9.36 5.93 -18.99
C GLY A 439 -8.10 5.14 -19.38
N MET A 440 -7.23 5.66 -20.24
CA MET A 440 -5.97 5.01 -20.64
C MET A 440 -4.88 5.25 -19.58
N PHE A 441 -4.99 4.60 -18.43
CA PHE A 441 -4.13 4.85 -17.27
C PHE A 441 -2.67 4.47 -17.50
N ASP A 442 -2.39 3.50 -18.35
CA ASP A 442 -1.07 2.93 -18.65
C ASP A 442 -0.34 3.63 -19.81
N PHE A 443 -0.87 4.75 -20.33
CA PHE A 443 -0.28 5.47 -21.45
C PHE A 443 1.18 5.86 -21.22
N TYR A 444 1.52 6.41 -20.04
CA TYR A 444 2.90 6.76 -19.71
C TYR A 444 3.86 5.57 -19.72
N LEU A 445 3.39 4.38 -19.31
CA LEU A 445 4.26 3.20 -19.18
C LEU A 445 4.71 2.66 -20.54
N HIS A 446 3.86 2.80 -21.57
CA HIS A 446 4.08 2.20 -22.88
C HIS A 446 4.36 3.22 -23.97
N ALA A 447 3.64 4.33 -24.01
CA ALA A 447 3.82 5.38 -25.01
C ALA A 447 4.97 6.33 -24.68
N GLU A 448 5.33 6.49 -23.41
CA GLU A 448 6.38 7.40 -22.93
C GLU A 448 6.24 8.82 -23.54
N ARG A 449 5.03 9.36 -23.57
CA ARG A 449 4.68 10.70 -24.06
C ARG A 449 3.83 11.44 -23.05
N ALA A 450 3.86 12.77 -23.11
CA ALA A 450 2.99 13.61 -22.32
C ALA A 450 1.53 13.41 -22.71
N MET A 451 0.64 13.35 -21.71
CA MET A 451 -0.80 13.23 -21.92
C MET A 451 -1.55 14.43 -21.34
N PHE A 452 -2.66 14.81 -21.99
CA PHE A 452 -3.46 15.95 -21.57
C PHE A 452 -4.03 15.79 -20.18
N VAL A 453 -4.68 14.66 -19.89
CA VAL A 453 -5.24 14.31 -18.58
C VAL A 453 -5.54 12.82 -18.49
N SER A 454 -5.43 12.28 -17.28
CA SER A 454 -5.93 10.94 -16.94
C SER A 454 -6.87 11.04 -15.74
N TRP A 455 -7.92 10.26 -15.75
CA TRP A 455 -8.84 10.17 -14.62
C TRP A 455 -8.16 9.64 -13.34
N LYS A 456 -7.18 8.74 -13.49
CA LYS A 456 -6.48 8.12 -12.37
C LYS A 456 -5.43 9.06 -11.73
N HIS A 457 -4.82 9.93 -12.52
CA HIS A 457 -3.71 10.79 -12.10
C HIS A 457 -4.23 12.09 -11.49
N VAL A 458 -4.84 12.01 -10.31
CA VAL A 458 -5.40 13.17 -9.61
C VAL A 458 -4.30 13.90 -8.80
N PRO A 459 -4.20 15.24 -8.93
CA PRO A 459 -3.25 16.05 -8.16
C PRO A 459 -3.52 16.10 -6.66
N ASN A 460 -2.61 16.72 -5.91
CA ASN A 460 -2.67 16.84 -4.46
C ASN A 460 -2.98 18.25 -3.95
N SER A 461 -3.01 19.29 -4.80
CA SER A 461 -3.35 20.66 -4.43
C SER A 461 -4.77 21.03 -4.88
N ALA A 462 -5.41 21.97 -4.20
CA ALA A 462 -6.77 22.42 -4.56
C ALA A 462 -6.79 23.05 -5.96
N THR A 463 -5.81 23.87 -6.29
CA THR A 463 -5.67 24.52 -7.62
C THR A 463 -5.55 23.48 -8.72
N ASP A 464 -4.68 22.50 -8.55
CA ASP A 464 -4.44 21.49 -9.57
C ASP A 464 -5.60 20.50 -9.70
N ILE A 465 -6.34 20.22 -8.62
CA ILE A 465 -7.57 19.40 -8.67
C ILE A 465 -8.64 20.09 -9.54
N LEU A 466 -8.81 21.40 -9.39
CA LEU A 466 -9.78 22.14 -10.21
C LEU A 466 -9.36 22.16 -11.69
N GLU A 467 -8.07 22.35 -12.00
CA GLU A 467 -7.54 22.26 -13.37
C GLU A 467 -7.71 20.84 -13.93
N TRP A 468 -7.35 19.80 -13.16
CA TRP A 468 -7.58 18.42 -13.53
C TRP A 468 -9.04 18.13 -13.88
N TYR A 469 -9.96 18.62 -13.05
CA TYR A 469 -11.39 18.41 -13.27
C TYR A 469 -11.90 19.18 -14.49
N ALA A 470 -11.39 20.39 -14.74
CA ALA A 470 -11.71 21.15 -15.95
C ALA A 470 -11.25 20.39 -17.21
N ARG A 471 -10.06 19.80 -17.22
CA ARG A 471 -9.56 18.96 -18.32
C ARG A 471 -10.41 17.70 -18.51
N ILE A 472 -10.86 17.05 -17.42
CA ILE A 472 -11.79 15.92 -17.47
C ILE A 472 -13.12 16.34 -18.14
N ILE A 473 -13.67 17.50 -17.80
CA ILE A 473 -14.89 18.03 -18.42
C ILE A 473 -14.70 18.27 -19.93
N LEU A 474 -13.56 18.81 -20.35
CA LEU A 474 -13.26 18.98 -21.77
C LEU A 474 -13.23 17.64 -22.51
N CYS A 475 -12.60 16.61 -21.95
CA CYS A 475 -12.64 15.25 -22.49
C CYS A 475 -14.04 14.64 -22.49
N ASN A 476 -14.93 15.09 -21.64
CA ASN A 476 -16.35 14.70 -21.57
C ASN A 476 -17.25 15.51 -22.52
N GLY A 477 -16.68 16.19 -23.51
CA GLY A 477 -17.41 17.02 -24.48
C GLY A 477 -17.95 18.32 -23.88
N GLY A 478 -17.31 18.86 -22.85
CA GLY A 478 -17.71 20.10 -22.15
C GLY A 478 -18.83 19.88 -21.12
N ARG A 479 -19.19 18.64 -20.81
CA ARG A 479 -20.27 18.29 -19.87
C ARG A 479 -19.71 17.83 -18.53
N LEU A 480 -20.40 18.16 -17.45
CA LEU A 480 -20.11 17.59 -16.14
C LEU A 480 -20.36 16.08 -16.17
N PRO A 481 -19.47 15.26 -15.62
CA PRO A 481 -19.74 13.82 -15.47
C PRO A 481 -20.99 13.57 -14.62
N GLU A 482 -21.83 12.63 -15.03
CA GLU A 482 -23.05 12.24 -14.31
C GLU A 482 -22.77 11.16 -13.25
N LYS A 483 -21.75 10.33 -13.50
CA LYS A 483 -21.33 9.25 -12.61
C LYS A 483 -20.09 9.64 -11.81
N ASN A 484 -19.89 8.97 -10.68
CA ASN A 484 -18.75 9.19 -9.78
C ASN A 484 -17.86 7.94 -9.66
N GLY A 485 -16.64 8.13 -9.19
CA GLY A 485 -15.71 7.02 -8.99
C GLY A 485 -15.37 6.32 -10.30
N PHE A 486 -15.10 5.02 -10.20
CA PHE A 486 -14.77 4.22 -11.39
C PHE A 486 -15.90 4.12 -12.41
N ASP A 487 -17.15 4.29 -12.00
CA ASP A 487 -18.29 4.25 -12.91
C ASP A 487 -18.29 5.43 -13.90
N SER A 488 -17.62 6.54 -13.57
CA SER A 488 -17.44 7.67 -14.48
C SER A 488 -16.48 7.39 -15.64
N VAL A 489 -15.58 6.40 -15.51
CA VAL A 489 -14.57 6.12 -16.53
C VAL A 489 -15.18 5.68 -17.84
N GLU A 490 -16.19 4.80 -17.80
CA GLU A 490 -16.91 4.34 -19.00
C GLU A 490 -17.70 5.49 -19.68
N GLU A 491 -18.29 6.36 -18.88
CA GLU A 491 -18.96 7.56 -19.38
C GLU A 491 -17.98 8.49 -20.11
N LEU A 492 -16.85 8.79 -19.46
CA LEU A 492 -15.79 9.64 -20.02
C LEU A 492 -15.25 9.08 -21.33
N GLN A 493 -14.96 7.77 -21.37
CA GLN A 493 -14.52 7.08 -22.58
C GLN A 493 -15.55 7.20 -23.71
N SER A 494 -16.82 6.90 -23.42
CA SER A 494 -17.90 6.98 -24.41
C SER A 494 -18.05 8.38 -24.99
N ASN A 495 -17.90 9.42 -24.17
CA ASN A 495 -18.05 10.81 -24.62
C ASN A 495 -16.77 11.34 -25.29
N PHE A 496 -15.59 10.88 -24.89
CA PHE A 496 -14.33 11.20 -25.52
C PHE A 496 -14.29 10.81 -27.01
N TYR A 497 -14.73 9.61 -27.36
CA TYR A 497 -14.78 9.15 -28.76
C TYR A 497 -15.94 9.77 -29.57
N LYS A 498 -16.77 10.64 -28.97
CA LYS A 498 -17.79 11.46 -29.64
C LYS A 498 -17.35 12.90 -29.86
N LEU A 499 -16.14 13.29 -29.41
CA LEU A 499 -15.61 14.61 -29.68
C LEU A 499 -15.55 14.85 -31.19
N ASN A 500 -16.04 16.01 -31.63
CA ASN A 500 -15.92 16.45 -33.02
C ASN A 500 -14.60 17.18 -33.26
N GLU A 501 -14.27 17.44 -34.53
CA GLU A 501 -13.03 18.10 -34.94
C GLU A 501 -12.84 19.48 -34.30
N GLU A 502 -13.92 20.26 -34.23
CA GLU A 502 -13.89 21.61 -33.62
C GLU A 502 -13.51 21.56 -32.14
N GLN A 503 -14.10 20.62 -31.38
CA GLN A 503 -13.78 20.41 -29.98
C GLN A 503 -12.34 19.93 -29.78
N ILE A 504 -11.90 18.97 -30.60
CA ILE A 504 -10.53 18.44 -30.55
C ILE A 504 -9.53 19.57 -30.86
N GLN A 505 -9.79 20.37 -31.92
CA GLN A 505 -8.93 21.48 -32.33
C GLN A 505 -8.89 22.57 -31.23
N GLN A 506 -10.04 22.93 -30.65
CA GLN A 506 -10.10 23.92 -29.57
C GLN A 506 -9.27 23.49 -28.34
N ILE A 507 -9.36 22.22 -27.95
CA ILE A 507 -8.56 21.69 -26.84
C ILE A 507 -7.08 21.73 -27.24
N ALA A 508 -6.74 21.30 -28.45
CA ALA A 508 -5.37 21.25 -28.94
C ALA A 508 -4.71 22.64 -28.97
N ASP A 509 -5.41 23.66 -29.49
CA ASP A 509 -4.91 25.03 -29.56
C ASP A 509 -4.76 25.66 -28.16
N SER A 510 -5.66 25.34 -27.23
CA SER A 510 -5.63 25.90 -25.87
C SER A 510 -4.50 25.30 -25.00
N TYR A 511 -4.10 24.07 -25.27
CA TYR A 511 -3.13 23.34 -24.43
C TYR A 511 -1.87 22.84 -25.14
N GLY A 512 -1.67 23.24 -26.41
CA GLY A 512 -0.49 22.88 -27.20
C GLY A 512 -0.40 21.37 -27.54
N ILE A 513 -1.55 20.74 -27.76
CA ILE A 513 -1.63 19.31 -28.06
C ILE A 513 -1.26 19.08 -29.53
N SER A 514 -0.40 18.10 -29.78
CA SER A 514 0.08 17.79 -31.12
C SER A 514 -0.63 16.62 -31.77
N TYR A 515 -1.10 15.67 -30.97
CA TYR A 515 -1.70 14.42 -31.45
C TYR A 515 -2.98 14.05 -30.68
N TYR A 516 -3.90 13.41 -31.38
CA TYR A 516 -5.10 12.80 -30.83
C TYR A 516 -5.08 11.30 -31.06
N LEU A 517 -5.30 10.52 -29.99
CA LEU A 517 -5.48 9.08 -30.07
C LEU A 517 -6.98 8.77 -30.04
N GLY A 518 -7.53 8.52 -31.20
CA GLY A 518 -8.94 8.27 -31.42
C GLY A 518 -9.23 6.85 -31.90
N HIS A 519 -10.42 6.67 -32.45
CA HIS A 519 -10.88 5.44 -33.06
C HIS A 519 -10.96 5.60 -34.59
N PRO A 520 -10.54 4.60 -35.39
CA PRO A 520 -10.55 4.71 -36.87
C PRO A 520 -11.92 5.06 -37.45
N SER A 521 -13.02 4.63 -36.80
CA SER A 521 -14.39 4.89 -37.24
C SER A 521 -14.91 6.31 -36.99
N GLN A 522 -14.13 7.19 -36.32
CA GLN A 522 -14.56 8.58 -36.09
C GLN A 522 -14.58 9.41 -37.40
N GLY A 523 -13.79 9.02 -38.40
CA GLY A 523 -13.80 9.66 -39.72
C GLY A 523 -13.37 11.13 -39.70
N LEU A 524 -12.39 11.47 -38.83
CA LEU A 524 -11.86 12.82 -38.68
C LEU A 524 -11.02 13.22 -39.90
N SER A 525 -11.02 14.53 -40.27
CA SER A 525 -10.27 15.05 -41.40
C SER A 525 -8.78 15.32 -41.10
N PHE A 526 -8.34 15.18 -39.84
CA PHE A 526 -6.93 15.31 -39.46
C PHE A 526 -6.05 14.26 -40.16
N GLU A 527 -4.78 14.58 -40.32
CA GLU A 527 -3.79 13.63 -40.87
C GLU A 527 -3.67 12.40 -39.98
N MET A 528 -4.15 11.25 -40.48
CA MET A 528 -4.02 9.97 -39.80
C MET A 528 -2.63 9.37 -40.07
N VAL A 529 -1.74 9.39 -39.06
CA VAL A 529 -0.35 8.92 -39.18
C VAL A 529 -0.16 7.45 -38.81
N TYR A 530 -1.12 6.87 -38.07
CA TYR A 530 -1.15 5.45 -37.73
C TYR A 530 -2.58 4.96 -37.55
N SER A 531 -2.82 3.70 -37.86
CA SER A 531 -4.11 3.03 -37.56
C SER A 531 -3.93 1.54 -37.39
N ASN A 532 -4.68 0.95 -36.48
CA ASN A 532 -4.90 -0.48 -36.35
C ASN A 532 -6.41 -0.77 -36.21
N GLN A 533 -6.81 -1.96 -35.80
CA GLN A 533 -8.22 -2.36 -35.72
C GLN A 533 -9.05 -1.49 -34.75
N SER A 534 -8.43 -0.95 -33.70
CA SER A 534 -9.14 -0.27 -32.61
C SER A 534 -8.70 1.18 -32.41
N PHE A 535 -7.52 1.57 -32.86
CA PHE A 535 -6.96 2.88 -32.57
C PHE A 535 -6.39 3.56 -33.81
N ALA A 536 -6.54 4.88 -33.88
CA ALA A 536 -5.93 5.73 -34.88
C ALA A 536 -5.24 6.92 -34.22
N VAL A 537 -4.01 7.23 -34.65
CA VAL A 537 -3.26 8.41 -34.24
C VAL A 537 -3.41 9.48 -35.30
N TYR A 538 -3.96 10.61 -34.90
CA TYR A 538 -4.15 11.78 -35.75
C TYR A 538 -3.16 12.87 -35.33
N LYS A 539 -2.48 13.47 -36.30
CA LYS A 539 -1.68 14.67 -36.12
C LYS A 539 -2.58 15.88 -36.24
N ILE A 540 -2.60 16.74 -35.19
CA ILE A 540 -3.48 17.93 -35.15
C ILE A 540 -2.68 19.18 -35.48
N ASN A 541 -1.57 19.42 -34.75
CA ASN A 541 -0.73 20.60 -34.92
C ASN A 541 0.72 20.19 -35.20
N ASP A 542 1.42 20.94 -36.04
CA ASP A 542 2.87 20.85 -36.14
C ASP A 542 3.49 21.47 -34.88
N ASN A 543 4.33 20.70 -34.19
CA ASN A 543 5.14 21.27 -33.12
C ASN A 543 6.10 22.28 -33.74
N ASN A 544 5.88 23.58 -33.53
CA ASN A 544 6.82 24.66 -33.84
C ASN A 544 7.95 24.69 -32.80
#